data_ada9670f9a8f4889ad06bee5c2796b15
#
_entry.id   ada9670f9a8f4889ad06bee5c2796b15
#
_cell.length_a   1.000
_cell.length_b   1.000
_cell.length_c   1.000
_cell.angle_alpha   90.00
_cell.angle_beta   90.00
_cell.angle_gamma   90.00
#
_symmetry.space_group_name_H-M   'P 1'
#
loop_
_entity.id
_entity.type
_entity.pdbx_description
1 polymer ?
#
loop_
_entity_poly.entity_id
_entity_poly.type
_entity_poly.pdbx_seq_one_letter_code
_entity_poly.pdbx_strand_id
1 'polypeptide(L)'
;MIRARHRRSRRWSRRPRAGSVCALVSGGLDSAVLVGDLLRRGLDVQPLYVRAGLVWEKEEIAALRRLLRALRSRRLRPLAVIDVPMTDVYGRHWSTGGGPPPGFFTPDERVYLPGRNIALLSKAATFCALRGIPSIAIGILEGNPFPDATPEFFRALAKGVSLGLDASLRIRAPFRALSKADVIRRGRGLPLDLTLSCARPERGRHCGLCSKCRERAHAFRDAGAPDPTRYAAGPAAGGPAPAGALRASAAARARTTRVAPAKATRVR
;
A
#
# COMPACT_ATOMS: atom_id res chain seq x y z
N MET A 1 -1.71 -35.79 37.93
CA MET A 1 -1.11 -35.26 36.67
C MET A 1 -2.02 -35.61 35.51
N ILE A 2 -2.90 -34.70 35.10
CA ILE A 2 -3.83 -34.87 33.98
C ILE A 2 -3.16 -34.28 32.74
N ARG A 3 -2.65 -35.13 31.86
CA ARG A 3 -2.17 -34.69 30.52
C ARG A 3 -3.38 -34.32 29.67
N ALA A 4 -3.64 -33.04 29.54
CA ALA A 4 -4.60 -32.53 28.58
C ALA A 4 -4.13 -32.88 27.16
N ARG A 5 -4.78 -33.87 26.54
CA ARG A 5 -4.66 -34.15 25.11
C ARG A 5 -5.30 -32.96 24.38
N HIS A 6 -4.49 -32.03 23.89
CA HIS A 6 -4.94 -31.02 22.92
C HIS A 6 -5.47 -31.79 21.70
N ARG A 7 -6.80 -31.90 21.61
CA ARG A 7 -7.46 -32.29 20.36
C ARG A 7 -7.01 -31.24 19.32
N ARG A 8 -6.28 -31.67 18.29
CA ARG A 8 -5.98 -30.88 17.11
C ARG A 8 -7.32 -30.37 16.58
N SER A 9 -7.63 -29.13 16.84
CA SER A 9 -8.78 -28.44 16.26
C SER A 9 -8.68 -28.60 14.74
N ARG A 10 -9.80 -28.84 14.08
CA ARG A 10 -9.86 -28.95 12.61
C ARG A 10 -9.20 -27.69 12.06
N ARG A 11 -8.04 -27.86 11.38
CA ARG A 11 -7.29 -26.74 10.82
C ARG A 11 -8.21 -25.99 9.86
N TRP A 12 -8.60 -24.80 10.22
CA TRP A 12 -9.32 -23.88 9.34
C TRP A 12 -8.47 -23.48 8.14
N SER A 13 -7.13 -23.53 8.25
CA SER A 13 -6.20 -23.23 7.17
C SER A 13 -6.06 -24.40 6.21
N ARG A 14 -6.23 -24.12 4.92
CA ARG A 14 -5.90 -25.07 3.87
C ARG A 14 -4.38 -25.32 3.82
N ARG A 15 -3.94 -26.49 3.35
CA ARG A 15 -2.51 -26.76 3.11
C ARG A 15 -1.90 -25.62 2.25
N PRO A 16 -0.70 -25.13 2.60
CA PRO A 16 -0.03 -24.08 1.83
C PRO A 16 0.14 -24.50 0.37
N ARG A 17 -0.21 -23.59 -0.56
CA ARG A 17 0.01 -23.76 -1.99
C ARG A 17 1.37 -23.19 -2.33
N ALA A 18 2.38 -24.03 -2.55
CA ALA A 18 3.70 -23.60 -2.98
C ALA A 18 3.59 -22.70 -4.22
N GLY A 19 4.41 -21.64 -4.27
CA GLY A 19 4.42 -20.70 -5.40
C GLY A 19 3.25 -19.70 -5.46
N SER A 20 2.31 -19.72 -4.49
CA SER A 20 1.22 -18.74 -4.46
C SER A 20 1.54 -17.55 -3.55
N VAL A 21 1.10 -16.36 -3.98
CA VAL A 21 1.26 -15.09 -3.28
C VAL A 21 0.00 -14.26 -3.38
N CYS A 22 -0.40 -13.63 -2.28
CA CYS A 22 -1.44 -12.61 -2.28
C CYS A 22 -0.77 -11.24 -2.50
N ALA A 23 -1.12 -10.56 -3.59
CA ALA A 23 -0.69 -9.20 -3.82
C ALA A 23 -1.75 -8.24 -3.29
N LEU A 24 -1.41 -7.41 -2.28
CA LEU A 24 -2.24 -6.28 -1.88
C LEU A 24 -2.16 -5.22 -2.97
N VAL A 25 -3.31 -4.88 -3.54
CA VAL A 25 -3.40 -4.00 -4.71
C VAL A 25 -4.35 -2.83 -4.45
N SER A 26 -3.94 -1.64 -4.90
CA SER A 26 -4.73 -0.41 -4.85
C SER A 26 -5.17 0.07 -6.25
N GLY A 27 -4.64 -0.53 -7.33
CA GLY A 27 -4.84 -0.01 -8.68
C GLY A 27 -3.85 1.10 -9.08
N GLY A 28 -2.98 1.54 -8.15
CA GLY A 28 -1.90 2.49 -8.43
C GLY A 28 -0.69 1.84 -9.11
N LEU A 29 0.29 2.68 -9.49
CA LEU A 29 1.53 2.27 -10.18
C LEU A 29 2.25 1.12 -9.46
N ASP A 30 2.53 1.28 -8.18
CA ASP A 30 3.35 0.34 -7.41
C ASP A 30 2.71 -1.05 -7.35
N SER A 31 1.39 -1.09 -7.11
CA SER A 31 0.65 -2.34 -7.06
C SER A 31 0.54 -3.01 -8.43
N ALA A 32 0.44 -2.22 -9.52
CA ALA A 32 0.43 -2.73 -10.89
C ALA A 32 1.76 -3.40 -11.25
N VAL A 33 2.86 -2.71 -10.96
CA VAL A 33 4.21 -3.24 -11.21
C VAL A 33 4.50 -4.43 -10.31
N LEU A 34 4.02 -4.43 -9.06
CA LEU A 34 4.14 -5.56 -8.15
C LEU A 34 3.49 -6.82 -8.74
N VAL A 35 2.24 -6.72 -9.21
CA VAL A 35 1.55 -7.86 -9.84
C VAL A 35 2.32 -8.34 -11.06
N GLY A 36 2.73 -7.44 -11.95
CA GLY A 36 3.52 -7.79 -13.15
C GLY A 36 4.85 -8.47 -12.81
N ASP A 37 5.55 -8.00 -11.78
CA ASP A 37 6.82 -8.59 -11.32
C ASP A 37 6.63 -10.00 -10.74
N LEU A 38 5.61 -10.19 -9.91
CA LEU A 38 5.27 -11.50 -9.35
C LEU A 38 4.90 -12.52 -10.44
N LEU A 39 4.15 -12.08 -11.45
CA LEU A 39 3.80 -12.92 -12.61
C LEU A 39 5.04 -13.29 -13.44
N ARG A 40 5.95 -12.33 -13.71
CA ARG A 40 7.23 -12.60 -14.41
C ARG A 40 8.12 -13.60 -13.67
N ARG A 41 8.03 -13.63 -12.33
CA ARG A 41 8.71 -14.64 -11.50
C ARG A 41 8.02 -16.00 -11.49
N GLY A 42 6.96 -16.20 -12.25
CA GLY A 42 6.23 -17.45 -12.36
C GLY A 42 5.37 -17.80 -11.14
N LEU A 43 5.01 -16.83 -10.31
CA LEU A 43 4.17 -17.05 -9.13
C LEU A 43 2.68 -17.03 -9.48
N ASP A 44 1.89 -17.82 -8.76
CA ASP A 44 0.43 -17.76 -8.81
C ASP A 44 -0.03 -16.59 -7.94
N VAL A 45 -0.53 -15.52 -8.59
CA VAL A 45 -0.87 -14.27 -7.93
C VAL A 45 -2.36 -14.18 -7.63
N GLN A 46 -2.71 -14.00 -6.35
CA GLN A 46 -4.04 -13.64 -5.90
C GLN A 46 -4.07 -12.14 -5.64
N PRO A 47 -4.63 -11.30 -6.54
CA PRO A 47 -4.83 -9.90 -6.24
C PRO A 47 -5.92 -9.75 -5.18
N LEU A 48 -5.64 -8.92 -4.17
CA LEU A 48 -6.56 -8.62 -3.08
C LEU A 48 -6.66 -7.11 -2.89
N TYR A 49 -7.85 -6.58 -3.08
CA TYR A 49 -8.20 -5.21 -2.70
C TYR A 49 -8.95 -5.23 -1.37
N VAL A 50 -8.50 -4.42 -0.41
CA VAL A 50 -9.14 -4.28 0.89
C VAL A 50 -9.74 -2.88 0.97
N ARG A 51 -11.07 -2.78 1.02
CA ARG A 51 -11.78 -1.51 1.16
C ARG A 51 -11.71 -1.03 2.61
N ALA A 52 -11.23 0.18 2.81
CA ALA A 52 -11.15 0.85 4.11
C ALA A 52 -12.19 1.97 4.28
N GLY A 53 -13.07 2.19 3.28
CA GLY A 53 -14.07 3.25 3.27
C GLY A 53 -13.52 4.59 2.77
N LEU A 54 -12.52 4.56 1.88
CA LEU A 54 -11.89 5.77 1.36
C LEU A 54 -12.62 6.28 0.11
N VAL A 55 -12.71 7.59 -0.06
CA VAL A 55 -13.52 8.24 -1.09
C VAL A 55 -13.15 7.90 -2.53
N TRP A 56 -11.93 7.45 -2.79
CA TRP A 56 -11.43 7.13 -4.14
C TRP A 56 -11.51 5.63 -4.49
N GLU A 57 -11.97 4.77 -3.58
CA GLU A 57 -11.92 3.30 -3.75
C GLU A 57 -12.74 2.79 -4.94
N LYS A 58 -13.85 3.44 -5.24
CA LYS A 58 -14.71 3.08 -6.39
C LYS A 58 -13.92 3.17 -7.70
N GLU A 59 -13.22 4.27 -7.88
CA GLU A 59 -12.40 4.55 -9.07
C GLU A 59 -11.15 3.67 -9.11
N GLU A 60 -10.49 3.45 -7.96
CA GLU A 60 -9.36 2.51 -7.87
C GLU A 60 -9.76 1.09 -8.28
N ILE A 61 -10.87 0.57 -7.76
CA ILE A 61 -11.35 -0.77 -8.11
C ILE A 61 -11.71 -0.86 -9.61
N ALA A 62 -12.32 0.18 -10.17
CA ALA A 62 -12.63 0.23 -11.59
C ALA A 62 -11.37 0.21 -12.46
N ALA A 63 -10.35 1.00 -12.11
CA ALA A 63 -9.05 1.02 -12.77
C ALA A 63 -8.34 -0.33 -12.64
N LEU A 64 -8.30 -0.87 -11.42
CA LEU A 64 -7.68 -2.17 -11.12
C LEU A 64 -8.30 -3.31 -11.94
N ARG A 65 -9.62 -3.36 -12.08
CA ARG A 65 -10.30 -4.37 -12.90
C ARG A 65 -9.89 -4.29 -14.37
N ARG A 66 -9.73 -3.07 -14.93
CA ARG A 66 -9.23 -2.88 -16.31
C ARG A 66 -7.78 -3.36 -16.43
N LEU A 67 -6.92 -2.95 -15.52
CA LEU A 67 -5.52 -3.34 -15.45
C LEU A 67 -5.36 -4.87 -15.41
N LEU A 68 -6.02 -5.55 -14.47
CA LEU A 68 -5.88 -7.00 -14.31
C LEU A 68 -6.38 -7.77 -15.53
N ARG A 69 -7.43 -7.29 -16.21
CA ARG A 69 -7.86 -7.87 -17.49
C ARG A 69 -6.81 -7.73 -18.59
N ALA A 70 -6.08 -6.60 -18.63
CA ALA A 70 -5.03 -6.36 -19.63
C ALA A 70 -3.78 -7.23 -19.40
N LEU A 71 -3.51 -7.65 -18.17
CA LEU A 71 -2.32 -8.47 -17.84
C LEU A 71 -2.37 -9.92 -18.35
N ARG A 72 -3.53 -10.46 -18.73
CA ARG A 72 -3.77 -11.75 -19.42
C ARG A 72 -2.80 -12.88 -18.99
N SER A 73 -2.83 -13.33 -17.75
CA SER A 73 -1.98 -14.45 -17.28
C SER A 73 -2.81 -15.57 -16.66
N ARG A 74 -2.50 -16.83 -16.99
CA ARG A 74 -3.11 -18.01 -16.35
C ARG A 74 -2.75 -18.13 -14.86
N ARG A 75 -1.67 -17.48 -14.42
CA ARG A 75 -1.22 -17.41 -13.02
C ARG A 75 -1.86 -16.27 -12.24
N LEU A 76 -2.64 -15.41 -12.90
CA LEU A 76 -3.37 -14.32 -12.27
C LEU A 76 -4.77 -14.80 -11.89
N ARG A 77 -5.04 -14.88 -10.58
CA ARG A 77 -6.36 -15.25 -10.06
C ARG A 77 -7.34 -14.06 -10.19
N PRO A 78 -8.65 -14.32 -10.19
CA PRO A 78 -9.65 -13.25 -10.12
C PRO A 78 -9.41 -12.32 -8.92
N LEU A 79 -9.68 -11.02 -9.10
CA LEU A 79 -9.60 -10.03 -8.04
C LEU A 79 -10.55 -10.41 -6.89
N ALA A 80 -10.01 -10.54 -5.69
CA ALA A 80 -10.79 -10.58 -4.47
C ALA A 80 -10.92 -9.16 -3.90
N VAL A 81 -12.11 -8.82 -3.41
CA VAL A 81 -12.41 -7.56 -2.72
C VAL A 81 -13.01 -7.92 -1.38
N ILE A 82 -12.45 -7.37 -0.30
CA ILE A 82 -12.93 -7.56 1.07
C ILE A 82 -12.99 -6.20 1.79
N ASP A 83 -13.68 -6.14 2.92
CA ASP A 83 -13.92 -4.88 3.64
C ASP A 83 -13.22 -4.88 5.00
N VAL A 84 -12.65 -3.73 5.35
CA VAL A 84 -12.18 -3.36 6.69
C VAL A 84 -12.41 -1.86 6.87
N PRO A 85 -13.68 -1.41 7.02
CA PRO A 85 -13.96 0.01 7.09
C PRO A 85 -13.23 0.64 8.28
N MET A 86 -12.65 1.83 8.04
CA MET A 86 -11.94 2.65 9.03
C MET A 86 -12.62 4.01 9.21
N THR A 87 -13.81 4.17 8.65
CA THR A 87 -14.56 5.43 8.66
C THR A 87 -15.04 5.81 10.06
N ASP A 88 -15.33 4.85 10.92
CA ASP A 88 -15.67 5.01 12.32
C ASP A 88 -14.48 5.51 13.16
N VAL A 89 -13.26 5.08 12.80
CA VAL A 89 -12.01 5.49 13.47
C VAL A 89 -11.52 6.85 12.97
N TYR A 90 -11.51 7.05 11.65
CA TYR A 90 -11.02 8.31 11.05
C TYR A 90 -12.03 9.46 11.15
N GLY A 91 -13.31 9.19 11.30
CA GLY A 91 -14.35 10.20 11.39
C GLY A 91 -14.35 11.16 10.19
N ARG A 92 -14.47 12.46 10.45
CA ARG A 92 -14.42 13.51 9.41
C ARG A 92 -12.95 13.79 9.00
N HIS A 93 -12.43 12.97 8.12
CA HIS A 93 -11.07 13.09 7.59
C HIS A 93 -11.11 13.31 6.06
N TRP A 94 -10.08 13.92 5.48
CA TRP A 94 -10.02 14.14 4.03
C TRP A 94 -10.16 12.84 3.23
N SER A 95 -9.65 11.72 3.74
CA SER A 95 -9.72 10.43 3.08
C SER A 95 -11.11 9.77 3.11
N THR A 96 -11.98 10.21 4.05
CA THR A 96 -13.36 9.73 4.22
C THR A 96 -14.40 10.73 3.73
N GLY A 97 -13.97 11.82 3.07
CA GLY A 97 -14.87 12.85 2.54
C GLY A 97 -15.08 14.05 3.46
N GLY A 98 -14.37 14.14 4.58
CA GLY A 98 -14.48 15.25 5.54
C GLY A 98 -13.73 16.54 5.17
N GLY A 99 -13.12 16.59 3.98
CA GLY A 99 -12.39 17.76 3.51
C GLY A 99 -11.63 17.51 2.20
N PRO A 100 -10.94 18.52 1.67
CA PRO A 100 -10.14 18.38 0.47
C PRO A 100 -8.91 17.49 0.73
N PRO A 101 -8.45 16.71 -0.28
CA PRO A 101 -7.24 15.93 -0.15
C PRO A 101 -6.00 16.84 -0.08
N PRO A 102 -4.87 16.34 0.44
CA PRO A 102 -3.60 17.05 0.42
C PRO A 102 -3.23 17.54 -0.98
N GLY A 103 -2.98 18.86 -1.08
CA GLY A 103 -2.69 19.54 -2.35
C GLY A 103 -1.33 19.17 -2.93
N PHE A 104 -1.05 19.68 -4.13
CA PHE A 104 0.14 19.35 -4.92
C PHE A 104 1.46 19.52 -4.14
N PHE A 105 1.60 20.56 -3.35
CA PHE A 105 2.82 20.87 -2.58
C PHE A 105 2.82 20.34 -1.15
N THR A 106 1.79 19.58 -0.76
CA THR A 106 1.73 19.00 0.60
C THR A 106 2.81 17.93 0.78
N PRO A 107 3.57 17.95 1.90
CA PRO A 107 4.53 16.90 2.22
C PRO A 107 3.90 15.53 2.35
N ASP A 108 4.67 14.46 2.03
CA ASP A 108 4.16 13.09 2.00
C ASP A 108 3.72 12.57 3.38
N GLU A 109 4.30 13.09 4.46
CA GLU A 109 3.89 12.76 5.84
C GLU A 109 2.43 13.11 6.13
N ARG A 110 1.88 14.12 5.44
CA ARG A 110 0.47 14.56 5.61
C ARG A 110 -0.54 13.62 4.95
N VAL A 111 -0.11 12.67 4.14
CA VAL A 111 -0.99 11.65 3.55
C VAL A 111 -1.04 10.37 4.38
N TYR A 112 -0.37 10.34 5.53
CA TYR A 112 -0.38 9.20 6.43
C TYR A 112 -1.80 8.95 6.99
N LEU A 113 -2.22 7.70 6.92
CA LEU A 113 -3.46 7.20 7.52
C LEU A 113 -3.06 6.23 8.63
N PRO A 114 -3.07 6.67 9.91
CA PRO A 114 -2.59 5.87 11.03
C PRO A 114 -3.28 4.51 11.13
N GLY A 115 -2.49 3.44 11.25
CA GLY A 115 -3.00 2.07 11.37
C GLY A 115 -3.59 1.46 10.10
N ARG A 116 -3.55 2.16 8.96
CA ARG A 116 -4.12 1.63 7.71
C ARG A 116 -3.46 0.30 7.31
N ASN A 117 -2.13 0.22 7.30
CA ASN A 117 -1.46 -1.02 6.94
C ASN A 117 -1.67 -2.13 7.99
N ILE A 118 -1.86 -1.78 9.27
CA ILE A 118 -2.25 -2.75 10.32
C ILE A 118 -3.59 -3.40 9.93
N ALA A 119 -4.61 -2.61 9.66
CA ALA A 119 -5.95 -3.08 9.32
C ALA A 119 -5.97 -3.90 8.02
N LEU A 120 -5.35 -3.38 6.95
CA LEU A 120 -5.29 -4.05 5.64
C LEU A 120 -4.58 -5.40 5.73
N LEU A 121 -3.41 -5.44 6.37
CA LEU A 121 -2.58 -6.65 6.43
C LEU A 121 -3.15 -7.70 7.38
N SER A 122 -3.77 -7.32 8.50
CA SER A 122 -4.44 -8.24 9.41
C SER A 122 -5.63 -8.93 8.72
N LYS A 123 -6.44 -8.17 7.98
CA LYS A 123 -7.55 -8.73 7.21
C LYS A 123 -7.05 -9.63 6.06
N ALA A 124 -6.00 -9.20 5.35
CA ALA A 124 -5.36 -9.99 4.31
C ALA A 124 -4.74 -11.29 4.85
N ALA A 125 -4.17 -11.27 6.05
CA ALA A 125 -3.60 -12.47 6.69
C ALA A 125 -4.68 -13.52 6.95
N THR A 126 -5.83 -13.14 7.49
CA THR A 126 -6.97 -14.03 7.69
C THR A 126 -7.47 -14.60 6.36
N PHE A 127 -7.61 -13.74 5.33
CA PHE A 127 -7.98 -14.18 3.98
C PHE A 127 -6.99 -15.22 3.43
N CYS A 128 -5.69 -15.00 3.60
CA CYS A 128 -4.64 -15.88 3.12
C CYS A 128 -4.60 -17.21 3.87
N ALA A 129 -4.71 -17.20 5.20
CA ALA A 129 -4.74 -18.41 6.01
C ALA A 129 -5.88 -19.34 5.61
N LEU A 130 -7.10 -18.81 5.44
CA LEU A 130 -8.27 -19.59 5.02
C LEU A 130 -8.14 -20.18 3.60
N ARG A 131 -7.24 -19.64 2.76
CA ARG A 131 -7.03 -20.08 1.37
C ARG A 131 -5.74 -20.84 1.15
N GLY A 132 -4.92 -20.99 2.18
CA GLY A 132 -3.61 -21.64 2.09
C GLY A 132 -2.60 -20.84 1.26
N ILE A 133 -2.68 -19.51 1.27
CA ILE A 133 -1.72 -18.62 0.61
C ILE A 133 -0.66 -18.23 1.64
N PRO A 134 0.62 -18.65 1.49
CA PRO A 134 1.60 -18.50 2.56
C PRO A 134 2.28 -17.12 2.59
N SER A 135 2.03 -16.25 1.62
CA SER A 135 2.75 -14.98 1.48
C SER A 135 1.85 -13.87 1.02
N ILE A 136 2.02 -12.69 1.64
CA ILE A 136 1.39 -11.43 1.24
C ILE A 136 2.50 -10.52 0.71
N ALA A 137 2.31 -9.92 -0.46
CA ALA A 137 3.19 -8.92 -1.03
C ALA A 137 2.51 -7.54 -1.04
N ILE A 138 3.25 -6.50 -0.65
CA ILE A 138 2.79 -5.11 -0.63
C ILE A 138 3.82 -4.21 -1.32
N GLY A 139 3.37 -3.21 -2.09
CA GLY A 139 4.19 -2.30 -2.87
C GLY A 139 4.69 -1.10 -2.07
N ILE A 140 5.49 -1.34 -1.03
CA ILE A 140 6.16 -0.27 -0.27
C ILE A 140 7.49 0.06 -0.94
N LEU A 141 7.79 1.35 -1.07
CA LEU A 141 8.98 1.89 -1.73
C LEU A 141 10.01 2.39 -0.72
N GLU A 142 11.20 2.70 -1.23
CA GLU A 142 12.24 3.41 -0.50
C GLU A 142 11.74 4.77 -0.01
N GLY A 143 12.24 5.20 1.14
CA GLY A 143 11.88 6.51 1.71
C GLY A 143 10.45 6.63 2.24
N ASN A 144 9.66 5.54 2.28
CA ASN A 144 8.35 5.58 2.90
C ASN A 144 8.49 5.94 4.40
N PRO A 145 7.93 7.08 4.87
CA PRO A 145 8.18 7.57 6.23
C PRO A 145 7.27 6.95 7.29
N PHE A 146 6.33 6.07 6.90
CA PHE A 146 5.28 5.62 7.79
C PHE A 146 5.74 4.48 8.71
N PRO A 147 5.43 4.52 10.01
CA PRO A 147 5.86 3.51 10.98
C PRO A 147 5.28 2.13 10.68
N ASP A 148 4.08 2.05 10.09
CA ASP A 148 3.41 0.81 9.68
C ASP A 148 3.83 0.31 8.29
N ALA A 149 5.00 0.77 7.80
CA ALA A 149 5.62 0.36 6.53
C ALA A 149 7.09 -0.09 6.70
N THR A 150 7.56 -0.27 7.94
CA THR A 150 8.93 -0.69 8.24
C THR A 150 9.10 -2.21 8.17
N PRO A 151 10.33 -2.72 7.94
CA PRO A 151 10.61 -4.15 7.99
C PRO A 151 10.34 -4.78 9.36
N GLU A 152 10.63 -4.04 10.42
CA GLU A 152 10.39 -4.42 11.82
C GLU A 152 8.91 -4.65 12.04
N PHE A 153 8.08 -3.71 11.60
CA PHE A 153 6.64 -3.81 11.67
C PHE A 153 6.12 -5.04 10.91
N PHE A 154 6.57 -5.25 9.66
CA PHE A 154 6.11 -6.39 8.86
C PHE A 154 6.50 -7.74 9.47
N ARG A 155 7.69 -7.85 10.08
CA ARG A 155 8.13 -9.06 10.77
C ARG A 155 7.29 -9.32 12.02
N ALA A 156 7.07 -8.29 12.83
CA ALA A 156 6.27 -8.38 14.05
C ALA A 156 4.82 -8.75 13.75
N LEU A 157 4.20 -8.08 12.77
CA LEU A 157 2.83 -8.38 12.35
C LEU A 157 2.73 -9.80 11.77
N ALA A 158 3.66 -10.21 10.90
CA ALA A 158 3.67 -11.57 10.34
C ALA A 158 3.76 -12.63 11.44
N LYS A 159 4.59 -12.40 12.46
CA LYS A 159 4.69 -13.29 13.64
C LYS A 159 3.36 -13.35 14.40
N GLY A 160 2.78 -12.19 14.72
CA GLY A 160 1.53 -12.10 15.49
C GLY A 160 0.36 -12.78 14.78
N VAL A 161 0.13 -12.47 13.49
CA VAL A 161 -0.95 -13.09 12.71
C VAL A 161 -0.71 -14.59 12.48
N SER A 162 0.54 -15.03 12.34
CA SER A 162 0.85 -16.44 12.18
C SER A 162 0.51 -17.24 13.43
N LEU A 163 0.82 -16.70 14.62
CA LEU A 163 0.45 -17.29 15.91
C LEU A 163 -1.07 -17.32 16.11
N GLY A 164 -1.74 -16.18 15.89
CA GLY A 164 -3.18 -16.06 16.10
C GLY A 164 -4.04 -16.89 15.14
N LEU A 165 -3.52 -17.20 13.95
CA LEU A 165 -4.23 -17.97 12.92
C LEU A 165 -3.75 -19.43 12.80
N ASP A 166 -2.81 -19.86 13.63
CA ASP A 166 -2.13 -21.17 13.52
C ASP A 166 -1.70 -21.47 12.07
N ALA A 167 -1.06 -20.48 11.42
CA ALA A 167 -0.66 -20.52 10.02
C ALA A 167 0.73 -19.92 9.83
N SER A 168 1.50 -20.42 8.87
CA SER A 168 2.79 -19.83 8.51
C SER A 168 2.58 -18.76 7.43
N LEU A 169 2.60 -17.50 7.81
CA LEU A 169 2.39 -16.34 6.91
C LEU A 169 3.65 -15.46 6.85
N ARG A 170 3.94 -14.95 5.67
CA ARG A 170 5.03 -13.99 5.43
C ARG A 170 4.49 -12.73 4.77
N ILE A 171 4.94 -11.57 5.25
CA ILE A 171 4.67 -10.27 4.63
C ILE A 171 5.95 -9.80 3.95
N ARG A 172 5.86 -9.45 2.68
CA ARG A 172 6.99 -9.06 1.84
C ARG A 172 6.74 -7.70 1.18
N ALA A 173 7.74 -6.83 1.23
CA ALA A 173 7.76 -5.55 0.52
C ALA A 173 8.92 -5.57 -0.50
N PRO A 174 8.75 -6.19 -1.69
CA PRO A 174 9.86 -6.44 -2.61
C PRO A 174 10.44 -5.17 -3.24
N PHE A 175 9.73 -4.04 -3.17
CA PHE A 175 10.17 -2.76 -3.72
C PHE A 175 10.76 -1.80 -2.69
N ARG A 176 10.97 -2.26 -1.46
CA ARG A 176 11.41 -1.42 -0.34
C ARG A 176 12.76 -0.68 -0.56
N ALA A 177 13.61 -1.20 -1.42
CA ALA A 177 14.89 -0.59 -1.81
C ALA A 177 14.82 0.08 -3.19
N LEU A 178 13.63 0.29 -3.74
CA LEU A 178 13.44 0.90 -5.06
C LEU A 178 12.81 2.28 -4.92
N SER A 179 13.34 3.24 -5.67
CA SER A 179 12.70 4.53 -5.88
C SER A 179 11.43 4.37 -6.73
N LYS A 180 10.57 5.39 -6.72
CA LYS A 180 9.37 5.40 -7.59
C LYS A 180 9.75 5.34 -9.07
N ALA A 181 10.85 5.99 -9.47
CA ALA A 181 11.38 5.94 -10.82
C ALA A 181 11.84 4.53 -11.21
N ASP A 182 12.49 3.80 -10.30
CA ASP A 182 12.90 2.41 -10.54
C ASP A 182 11.69 1.49 -10.72
N VAL A 183 10.62 1.72 -9.96
CA VAL A 183 9.38 0.97 -10.13
C VAL A 183 8.78 1.23 -11.52
N ILE A 184 8.78 2.47 -12.02
CA ILE A 184 8.31 2.77 -13.38
C ILE A 184 9.19 2.07 -14.42
N ARG A 185 10.52 2.14 -14.30
CA ARG A 185 11.44 1.43 -15.21
C ARG A 185 11.18 -0.08 -15.21
N ARG A 186 10.95 -0.65 -14.03
CA ARG A 186 10.60 -2.07 -13.85
C ARG A 186 9.23 -2.41 -14.44
N GLY A 187 8.33 -1.43 -14.52
CA GLY A 187 7.01 -1.53 -15.12
C GLY A 187 6.97 -1.43 -16.64
N ARG A 188 8.10 -1.34 -17.32
CA ARG A 188 8.13 -1.30 -18.80
C ARG A 188 7.36 -2.48 -19.39
N GLY A 189 6.53 -2.20 -20.40
CA GLY A 189 5.66 -3.18 -21.05
C GLY A 189 4.38 -3.51 -20.28
N LEU A 190 4.17 -2.96 -19.10
CA LEU A 190 2.89 -3.05 -18.41
C LEU A 190 1.96 -1.88 -18.81
N PRO A 191 0.64 -2.08 -18.80
CA PRO A 191 -0.33 -1.04 -19.16
C PRO A 191 -0.49 -0.01 -18.02
N LEU A 192 0.53 0.83 -17.81
CA LEU A 192 0.58 1.79 -16.71
C LEU A 192 -0.42 2.95 -16.90
N ASP A 193 -0.90 3.18 -18.12
CA ASP A 193 -2.00 4.09 -18.45
C ASP A 193 -3.34 3.69 -17.79
N LEU A 194 -3.52 2.41 -17.48
CA LEU A 194 -4.71 1.89 -16.79
C LEU A 194 -4.66 2.03 -15.27
N THR A 195 -3.54 2.51 -14.70
CA THR A 195 -3.38 2.67 -13.25
C THR A 195 -3.99 3.98 -12.75
N LEU A 196 -4.45 4.00 -11.50
CA LEU A 196 -4.99 5.18 -10.83
C LEU A 196 -4.29 5.41 -9.50
N SER A 197 -3.58 6.53 -9.37
CA SER A 197 -2.87 6.96 -8.16
C SER A 197 -3.30 8.37 -7.78
N CYS A 198 -4.60 8.60 -7.55
CA CYS A 198 -5.16 9.92 -7.30
C CYS A 198 -6.02 9.91 -6.04
N ALA A 199 -5.84 10.91 -5.17
CA ALA A 199 -6.65 11.06 -3.96
C ALA A 199 -8.03 11.69 -4.23
N ARG A 200 -8.22 12.30 -5.41
CA ARG A 200 -9.49 12.89 -5.85
C ARG A 200 -9.66 12.69 -7.36
N PRO A 201 -9.93 11.46 -7.81
CA PRO A 201 -10.13 11.20 -9.23
C PRO A 201 -11.40 11.89 -9.75
N GLU A 202 -11.34 12.39 -10.98
CA GLU A 202 -12.45 13.07 -11.64
C GLU A 202 -12.88 12.26 -12.87
N ARG A 203 -14.04 11.64 -12.82
CA ARG A 203 -14.57 10.78 -13.91
C ARG A 203 -13.54 9.75 -14.39
N GLY A 204 -12.85 9.09 -13.46
CA GLY A 204 -11.85 8.07 -13.74
C GLY A 204 -10.50 8.60 -14.24
N ARG A 205 -10.28 9.92 -14.27
CA ARG A 205 -9.00 10.57 -14.58
C ARG A 205 -8.31 11.05 -13.31
N HIS A 206 -7.00 11.23 -13.36
CA HIS A 206 -6.24 11.87 -12.30
C HIS A 206 -6.59 13.36 -12.24
N CYS A 207 -6.81 13.93 -11.04
CA CYS A 207 -7.16 15.36 -10.92
C CYS A 207 -6.03 16.31 -11.38
N GLY A 208 -4.76 15.90 -11.31
CA GLY A 208 -3.59 16.74 -11.63
C GLY A 208 -3.14 17.68 -10.50
N LEU A 209 -3.92 17.81 -9.43
CA LEU A 209 -3.76 18.85 -8.41
C LEU A 209 -3.39 18.32 -7.01
N CYS A 210 -3.50 17.04 -6.75
CA CYS A 210 -3.17 16.46 -5.44
C CYS A 210 -1.70 15.99 -5.37
N SER A 211 -1.20 15.77 -4.13
CA SER A 211 0.17 15.29 -3.89
C SER A 211 0.48 13.97 -4.61
N LYS A 212 -0.50 13.07 -4.75
CA LYS A 212 -0.32 11.80 -5.46
C LYS A 212 -0.18 11.97 -6.98
N CYS A 213 -0.81 12.99 -7.56
CA CYS A 213 -0.59 13.34 -8.97
C CYS A 213 0.81 13.95 -9.17
N ARG A 214 1.30 14.77 -8.22
CA ARG A 214 2.69 15.27 -8.23
C ARG A 214 3.69 14.11 -8.18
N GLU A 215 3.56 13.23 -7.19
CA GLU A 215 4.42 12.06 -7.02
C GLU A 215 4.50 11.25 -8.30
N ARG A 216 3.36 11.02 -8.95
CA ARG A 216 3.27 10.28 -10.21
C ARG A 216 3.99 10.99 -11.35
N ALA A 217 3.70 12.26 -11.60
CA ALA A 217 4.32 13.04 -12.69
C ALA A 217 5.84 13.15 -12.53
N HIS A 218 6.31 13.41 -11.29
CA HIS A 218 7.74 13.44 -10.99
C HIS A 218 8.40 12.09 -11.24
N ALA A 219 7.76 11.00 -10.85
CA ALA A 219 8.31 9.66 -11.01
C ALA A 219 8.50 9.27 -12.48
N PHE A 220 7.58 9.62 -13.37
CA PHE A 220 7.75 9.39 -14.82
C PHE A 220 8.88 10.24 -15.38
N ARG A 221 8.97 11.52 -15.01
CA ARG A 221 10.07 12.40 -15.39
C ARG A 221 11.42 11.83 -14.92
N ASP A 222 11.53 11.46 -13.64
CA ASP A 222 12.76 10.96 -13.03
C ASP A 222 13.14 9.54 -13.55
N ALA A 223 12.16 8.80 -14.08
CA ALA A 223 12.38 7.54 -14.79
C ALA A 223 12.88 7.74 -16.23
N GLY A 224 12.83 8.96 -16.77
CA GLY A 224 13.09 9.23 -18.19
C GLY A 224 12.04 8.55 -19.10
N ALA A 225 10.80 8.42 -18.64
CA ALA A 225 9.73 7.73 -19.36
C ALA A 225 8.56 8.70 -19.64
N PRO A 226 7.89 8.62 -20.80
CA PRO A 226 6.69 9.39 -21.05
C PRO A 226 5.59 9.04 -20.04
N ASP A 227 4.93 10.06 -19.49
CA ASP A 227 3.80 9.85 -18.58
C ASP A 227 2.51 9.61 -19.38
N PRO A 228 1.95 8.40 -19.42
CA PRO A 228 0.73 8.09 -20.17
C PRO A 228 -0.55 8.55 -19.45
N THR A 229 -0.43 9.30 -18.38
CA THR A 229 -1.54 9.64 -17.50
C THR A 229 -2.47 10.68 -18.12
N ARG A 230 -3.77 10.41 -18.05
CA ARG A 230 -4.80 11.39 -18.41
C ARG A 230 -5.18 12.21 -17.17
N TYR A 231 -4.72 13.44 -17.12
CA TYR A 231 -5.09 14.39 -16.09
C TYR A 231 -6.38 15.15 -16.45
N ALA A 232 -7.20 15.48 -15.47
CA ALA A 232 -8.40 16.31 -15.63
C ALA A 232 -8.04 17.80 -15.75
N ALA A 233 -7.16 18.27 -14.85
CA ALA A 233 -6.39 19.50 -15.01
C ALA A 233 -4.95 19.08 -15.35
N GLY A 234 -4.26 19.84 -16.19
CA GLY A 234 -2.83 19.57 -16.42
C GLY A 234 -2.11 19.48 -15.06
N PRO A 235 -1.11 18.58 -14.88
CA PRO A 235 -0.26 18.66 -13.70
C PRO A 235 0.25 20.09 -13.68
N ALA A 236 0.10 20.79 -12.54
CA ALA A 236 0.54 22.18 -12.44
C ALA A 236 1.95 22.24 -13.00
N ALA A 237 2.10 22.86 -14.18
CA ALA A 237 3.31 22.84 -14.99
C ALA A 237 4.47 23.17 -14.05
N GLY A 238 5.43 22.25 -13.92
CA GLY A 238 6.44 22.28 -12.91
C GLY A 238 7.19 23.60 -12.83
N GLY A 239 6.67 24.50 -12.02
CA GLY A 239 7.51 25.50 -11.41
C GLY A 239 8.54 24.74 -10.55
N PRO A 240 9.82 25.13 -10.51
CA PRO A 240 10.78 24.54 -9.60
C PRO A 240 10.17 24.59 -8.20
N ALA A 241 10.20 23.46 -7.48
CA ALA A 241 9.87 23.49 -6.06
C ALA A 241 10.67 24.64 -5.43
N PRO A 242 10.06 25.54 -4.65
CA PRO A 242 10.81 26.63 -4.05
C PRO A 242 11.99 26.01 -3.31
N ALA A 243 13.22 26.47 -3.62
CA ALA A 243 14.50 25.89 -3.18
C ALA A 243 14.64 25.77 -1.63
N GLY A 244 13.67 26.27 -0.88
CA GLY A 244 13.55 26.14 0.58
C GLY A 244 12.88 24.87 1.09
N ALA A 245 12.07 24.16 0.30
CA ALA A 245 11.29 23.02 0.82
C ALA A 245 12.14 21.77 1.07
N LEU A 246 13.24 21.59 0.32
CA LEU A 246 14.17 20.45 0.49
C LEU A 246 15.13 20.64 1.68
N ARG A 247 15.39 21.88 2.13
CA ARG A 247 16.24 22.15 3.30
C ARG A 247 15.52 22.02 4.64
N ALA A 248 14.18 22.19 4.68
CA ALA A 248 13.38 22.08 5.90
C ALA A 248 13.27 20.63 6.42
N SER A 249 13.30 19.61 5.56
CA SER A 249 13.19 18.22 5.99
C SER A 249 14.46 17.69 6.68
N ALA A 250 15.64 18.19 6.34
CA ALA A 250 16.90 17.82 6.97
C ALA A 250 17.08 18.49 8.34
N ALA A 251 16.63 19.73 8.50
CA ALA A 251 16.73 20.47 9.76
C ALA A 251 15.68 20.01 10.81
N ALA A 252 14.52 19.52 10.39
CA ALA A 252 13.50 18.97 11.29
C ALA A 252 13.93 17.65 11.94
N ARG A 253 14.74 16.84 11.26
CA ARG A 253 15.26 15.57 11.80
C ARG A 253 16.27 15.75 12.94
N ALA A 254 16.94 16.90 13.05
CA ALA A 254 17.94 17.18 14.09
C ALA A 254 17.33 17.68 15.41
N ARG A 255 16.05 18.05 15.45
CA ARG A 255 15.40 18.63 16.64
C ARG A 255 14.50 17.70 17.45
N THR A 256 14.22 16.47 16.96
CA THR A 256 13.28 15.53 17.60
C THR A 256 13.93 14.49 18.51
N THR A 257 15.23 14.56 18.82
CA THR A 257 15.92 13.57 19.68
C THR A 257 16.20 14.05 21.11
N ARG A 258 15.53 15.08 21.60
CA ARG A 258 15.57 15.42 23.05
C ARG A 258 14.18 15.29 23.67
N VAL A 259 13.79 14.06 24.00
CA VAL A 259 12.72 13.81 24.98
C VAL A 259 13.35 13.85 26.37
N ALA A 260 12.93 14.82 27.17
CA ALA A 260 13.32 14.91 28.59
C ALA A 260 12.67 13.77 29.39
N PRO A 261 13.34 13.20 30.42
CA PRO A 261 12.76 12.13 31.21
C PRO A 261 11.60 12.64 32.05
N ALA A 262 10.49 11.92 32.06
CA ALA A 262 9.32 12.19 32.89
C ALA A 262 9.68 12.02 34.40
N LYS A 263 9.33 13.01 35.23
CA LYS A 263 9.42 12.94 36.67
C LYS A 263 8.41 11.93 37.21
N ALA A 264 8.92 10.93 37.95
CA ALA A 264 8.09 9.98 38.67
C ALA A 264 7.39 10.70 39.85
N THR A 265 6.07 10.75 39.82
CA THR A 265 5.24 11.21 40.93
C THR A 265 5.01 10.02 41.89
N ARG A 266 5.57 10.08 43.09
CA ARG A 266 5.23 9.15 44.18
C ARG A 266 3.81 9.43 44.66
N VAL A 267 2.98 8.41 44.59
CA VAL A 267 1.67 8.39 45.29
C VAL A 267 1.91 7.80 46.70
N ARG A 268 1.44 8.50 47.71
CA ARG A 268 1.31 8.00 49.10
C ARG A 268 0.02 7.22 49.25
#